data_87d9d7d7198816dd6837b2ceb4902d4c
#
_entry.id   87d9d7d7198816dd6837b2ceb4902d4c
#
_cell.length_a   1.000
_cell.length_b   1.000
_cell.length_c   1.000
_cell.angle_alpha   90.00
_cell.angle_beta   90.00
_cell.angle_gamma   90.00
#
_symmetry.space_group_name_H-M   'P 1'
#
loop_
_entity.id
_entity.type
_entity.pdbx_description
1 polymer ?
#
loop_
_entity_poly.entity_id
_entity_poly.type
_entity_poly.pdbx_seq_one_letter_code
_entity_poly.pdbx_strand_id
1 'polypeptide(L)'
;MYRALYRKWRPQRFEDVVAQHGTVTALRNQVAAGRVGHAYLFTGVRGTGKTTCAKIFAKAVNCLNPHDGDPCCQCSICRGIDDGSILDVVEMDAASNNGVDDIRGLRDETAYTPSECRYKVYIIDEVHMLSTAAFNALLKTLEEPPAHVIFILATTEIQKVPETILSRCQRYDFARIVPEDIARRVEYIAGEEHLQLTTEGAELISRLADGAMRDALSILDTCAGVTSQIDASVVRKMAGVTDRSYLFRISDAIAAQDGATALACLAQLRQQDSVDIKRLTDELIAHYRALMLAALPGGQALLTGVSPEEEALYLQKGPALGQREPIRAIRLLGNALEHMARGSDN
;
A
#
# COMPACT_ATOMS: atom_id res chain seq x y z
N MET A 1 -21.75 6.42 -14.44
CA MET A 1 -21.01 7.02 -13.31
C MET A 1 -19.56 6.61 -13.42
N TYR A 2 -18.61 7.54 -13.31
CA TYR A 2 -17.18 7.24 -13.37
C TYR A 2 -16.77 6.33 -12.21
N ARG A 3 -15.95 5.32 -12.48
CA ARG A 3 -15.43 4.40 -11.47
C ARG A 3 -13.91 4.48 -11.49
N ALA A 4 -13.29 4.83 -10.37
CA ALA A 4 -11.84 4.97 -10.26
C ALA A 4 -11.09 3.70 -10.72
N LEU A 5 -9.94 3.86 -11.37
CA LEU A 5 -9.19 2.77 -12.00
C LEU A 5 -8.86 1.65 -11.01
N TYR A 6 -8.45 1.97 -9.77
CA TYR A 6 -8.16 0.96 -8.76
C TYR A 6 -9.37 0.11 -8.34
N ARG A 7 -10.61 0.60 -8.59
CA ARG A 7 -11.85 -0.17 -8.39
C ARG A 7 -12.27 -0.93 -9.64
N LYS A 8 -12.12 -0.31 -10.83
CA LYS A 8 -12.47 -0.92 -12.13
C LYS A 8 -11.57 -2.11 -12.43
N TRP A 9 -10.27 -1.99 -12.16
CA TRP A 9 -9.23 -2.98 -12.44
C TRP A 9 -8.87 -3.86 -11.23
N ARG A 10 -9.75 -3.92 -10.24
CA ARG A 10 -9.56 -4.81 -9.09
C ARG A 10 -9.63 -6.26 -9.57
N PRO A 11 -8.58 -7.08 -9.31
CA PRO A 11 -8.55 -8.48 -9.66
C PRO A 11 -9.80 -9.23 -9.23
N GLN A 12 -10.34 -10.06 -10.11
CA GLN A 12 -11.54 -10.85 -9.87
C GLN A 12 -11.22 -12.32 -9.64
N ARG A 13 -10.05 -12.77 -10.10
CA ARG A 13 -9.52 -14.12 -9.96
C ARG A 13 -8.12 -14.07 -9.38
N PHE A 14 -7.66 -15.21 -8.87
CA PHE A 14 -6.30 -15.30 -8.36
C PHE A 14 -5.25 -15.14 -9.47
N GLU A 15 -5.54 -15.59 -10.70
CA GLU A 15 -4.65 -15.41 -11.85
C GLU A 15 -4.38 -13.95 -12.22
N ASP A 16 -5.30 -13.03 -11.87
CA ASP A 16 -5.17 -11.60 -12.14
C ASP A 16 -4.33 -10.86 -11.07
N VAL A 17 -3.99 -11.53 -9.98
CA VAL A 17 -3.26 -10.91 -8.86
C VAL A 17 -1.78 -10.79 -9.20
N VAL A 18 -1.25 -9.58 -9.15
CA VAL A 18 0.15 -9.30 -9.50
C VAL A 18 1.07 -9.68 -8.34
N ALA A 19 2.17 -10.36 -8.66
CA ALA A 19 3.35 -10.63 -7.83
C ALA A 19 3.16 -11.52 -6.59
N GLN A 20 1.97 -11.87 -6.14
CA GLN A 20 1.74 -12.65 -4.91
C GLN A 20 1.73 -14.18 -5.15
N HIS A 21 2.63 -14.70 -6.01
CA HIS A 21 2.56 -16.07 -6.54
C HIS A 21 2.48 -17.15 -5.45
N GLY A 22 3.29 -17.07 -4.39
CA GLY A 22 3.29 -18.07 -3.32
C GLY A 22 1.97 -18.15 -2.57
N THR A 23 1.48 -16.98 -2.12
CA THR A 23 0.20 -16.84 -1.41
C THR A 23 -0.97 -17.28 -2.29
N VAL A 24 -1.02 -16.79 -3.51
CA VAL A 24 -2.08 -17.12 -4.49
C VAL A 24 -2.12 -18.63 -4.78
N THR A 25 -0.97 -19.24 -5.05
CA THR A 25 -0.88 -20.68 -5.32
C THR A 25 -1.35 -21.52 -4.13
N ALA A 26 -0.95 -21.12 -2.91
CA ALA A 26 -1.35 -21.83 -1.71
C ALA A 26 -2.88 -21.75 -1.48
N LEU A 27 -3.48 -20.58 -1.64
CA LEU A 27 -4.92 -20.38 -1.51
C LEU A 27 -5.71 -21.16 -2.56
N ARG A 28 -5.29 -21.09 -3.84
CA ARG A 28 -5.89 -21.88 -4.93
C ARG A 28 -5.88 -23.38 -4.65
N ASN A 29 -4.72 -23.90 -4.23
CA ASN A 29 -4.56 -25.33 -3.94
C ASN A 29 -5.47 -25.76 -2.77
N GLN A 30 -5.66 -24.93 -1.74
CA GLN A 30 -6.58 -25.25 -0.65
C GLN A 30 -8.02 -25.33 -1.14
N VAL A 31 -8.46 -24.39 -1.98
CA VAL A 31 -9.80 -24.44 -2.57
C VAL A 31 -9.98 -25.65 -3.45
N ALA A 32 -9.03 -25.93 -4.37
CA ALA A 32 -9.07 -27.07 -5.28
C ALA A 32 -9.08 -28.41 -4.54
N ALA A 33 -8.35 -28.51 -3.43
CA ALA A 33 -8.29 -29.72 -2.60
C ALA A 33 -9.45 -29.85 -1.60
N GLY A 34 -10.33 -28.84 -1.49
CA GLY A 34 -11.38 -28.78 -0.48
C GLY A 34 -10.88 -28.72 0.96
N ARG A 35 -9.61 -28.31 1.17
CA ARG A 35 -8.95 -28.23 2.47
C ARG A 35 -8.92 -26.79 2.99
N VAL A 36 -10.10 -26.19 3.13
CA VAL A 36 -10.26 -24.81 3.57
C VAL A 36 -10.18 -24.73 5.09
N GLY A 37 -9.30 -23.86 5.61
CA GLY A 37 -9.20 -23.57 7.03
C GLY A 37 -10.33 -22.65 7.52
N HIS A 38 -10.48 -22.53 8.82
CA HIS A 38 -11.51 -21.69 9.44
C HIS A 38 -11.04 -20.23 9.64
N ALA A 39 -9.73 -19.95 9.69
CA ALA A 39 -9.20 -18.62 9.94
C ALA A 39 -7.90 -18.35 9.16
N TYR A 40 -7.86 -17.21 8.52
CA TYR A 40 -6.75 -16.72 7.71
C TYR A 40 -6.32 -15.35 8.21
N LEU A 41 -5.02 -15.09 8.20
CA LEU A 41 -4.47 -13.78 8.49
C LEU A 41 -3.60 -13.31 7.30
N PHE A 42 -4.05 -12.26 6.62
CA PHE A 42 -3.33 -11.63 5.53
C PHE A 42 -2.58 -10.41 6.06
N THR A 43 -1.26 -10.41 5.98
CA THR A 43 -0.40 -9.35 6.49
C THR A 43 0.44 -8.76 5.37
N GLY A 44 0.78 -7.49 5.46
CA GLY A 44 1.60 -6.78 4.48
C GLY A 44 1.18 -5.32 4.29
N VAL A 45 1.98 -4.58 3.54
CA VAL A 45 1.77 -3.14 3.30
C VAL A 45 0.42 -2.87 2.64
N ARG A 46 -0.12 -1.67 2.83
CA ARG A 46 -1.35 -1.22 2.18
C ARG A 46 -1.21 -1.30 0.66
N GLY A 47 -2.29 -1.66 -0.05
CA GLY A 47 -2.30 -1.67 -1.52
C GLY A 47 -1.66 -2.87 -2.20
N THR A 48 -1.17 -3.88 -1.45
CA THR A 48 -0.54 -5.11 -1.99
C THR A 48 -1.52 -6.21 -2.38
N GLY A 49 -2.84 -6.03 -2.17
CA GLY A 49 -3.87 -6.96 -2.61
C GLY A 49 -4.52 -7.82 -1.53
N LYS A 50 -4.25 -7.61 -0.23
CA LYS A 50 -4.83 -8.39 0.88
C LYS A 50 -6.36 -8.53 0.80
N THR A 51 -7.07 -7.43 0.86
CA THR A 51 -8.56 -7.40 0.81
C THR A 51 -9.10 -7.90 -0.53
N THR A 52 -8.34 -7.71 -1.62
CA THR A 52 -8.68 -8.25 -2.93
C THR A 52 -8.60 -9.77 -2.93
N CYS A 53 -7.50 -10.35 -2.45
CA CYS A 53 -7.35 -11.80 -2.32
C CYS A 53 -8.37 -12.39 -1.33
N ALA A 54 -8.71 -11.68 -0.26
CA ALA A 54 -9.78 -12.09 0.66
C ALA A 54 -11.13 -12.24 -0.05
N LYS A 55 -11.51 -11.26 -0.89
CA LYS A 55 -12.75 -11.34 -1.69
C LYS A 55 -12.70 -12.44 -2.75
N ILE A 56 -11.57 -12.60 -3.43
CA ILE A 56 -11.41 -13.69 -4.41
C ILE A 56 -11.52 -15.04 -3.71
N PHE A 57 -10.91 -15.20 -2.55
CA PHE A 57 -10.98 -16.44 -1.77
C PHE A 57 -12.42 -16.71 -1.30
N ALA A 58 -13.12 -15.69 -0.79
CA ALA A 58 -14.54 -15.82 -0.39
C ALA A 58 -15.43 -16.25 -1.58
N LYS A 59 -15.18 -15.72 -2.78
CA LYS A 59 -15.85 -16.17 -4.01
C LYS A 59 -15.47 -17.61 -4.38
N ALA A 60 -14.19 -17.96 -4.30
CA ALA A 60 -13.69 -19.25 -4.71
C ALA A 60 -14.25 -20.41 -3.87
N VAL A 61 -14.30 -20.25 -2.53
CA VAL A 61 -14.83 -21.26 -1.60
C VAL A 61 -16.35 -21.46 -1.73
N ASN A 62 -17.06 -20.44 -2.24
CA ASN A 62 -18.50 -20.43 -2.42
C ASN A 62 -18.95 -20.57 -3.88
N CYS A 63 -18.01 -20.62 -4.82
CA CYS A 63 -18.31 -20.69 -6.25
C CYS A 63 -19.01 -22.00 -6.61
N LEU A 64 -20.07 -21.93 -7.43
CA LEU A 64 -20.79 -23.11 -7.89
C LEU A 64 -19.99 -23.94 -8.93
N ASN A 65 -19.11 -23.27 -9.68
CA ASN A 65 -18.28 -23.89 -10.71
C ASN A 65 -16.84 -23.36 -10.62
N PRO A 66 -16.07 -23.67 -9.55
CA PRO A 66 -14.69 -23.24 -9.44
C PRO A 66 -13.83 -23.97 -10.49
N HIS A 67 -12.84 -23.26 -11.04
CA HIS A 67 -11.88 -23.84 -11.99
C HIS A 67 -10.48 -23.76 -11.40
N ASP A 68 -9.86 -24.91 -11.12
CA ASP A 68 -8.52 -25.00 -10.52
C ASP A 68 -8.33 -24.13 -9.26
N GLY A 69 -9.38 -24.01 -8.46
CA GLY A 69 -9.38 -23.18 -7.25
C GLY A 69 -9.67 -21.70 -7.48
N ASP A 70 -9.86 -21.26 -8.73
CA ASP A 70 -10.33 -19.90 -9.05
C ASP A 70 -11.87 -19.83 -9.14
N PRO A 71 -12.47 -18.69 -8.75
CA PRO A 71 -13.90 -18.49 -8.93
C PRO A 71 -14.25 -18.30 -10.40
N CYS A 72 -15.42 -18.82 -10.83
CA CYS A 72 -15.85 -18.66 -12.22
C CYS A 72 -16.26 -17.23 -12.59
N CYS A 73 -16.55 -16.36 -11.63
CA CYS A 73 -16.99 -14.96 -11.78
C CYS A 73 -18.31 -14.79 -12.57
N GLN A 74 -19.05 -15.88 -12.84
CA GLN A 74 -20.26 -15.86 -13.68
C GLN A 74 -21.50 -16.43 -13.00
N CYS A 75 -21.35 -17.31 -12.00
CA CYS A 75 -22.48 -17.89 -11.27
C CYS A 75 -23.17 -16.83 -10.38
N SER A 76 -24.40 -17.15 -9.92
CA SER A 76 -25.18 -16.25 -9.06
C SER A 76 -24.42 -15.84 -7.81
N ILE A 77 -23.73 -16.79 -7.16
CA ILE A 77 -22.93 -16.52 -5.96
C ILE A 77 -21.79 -15.56 -6.25
N CYS A 78 -20.98 -15.79 -7.30
CA CYS A 78 -19.87 -14.90 -7.63
C CYS A 78 -20.34 -13.48 -7.92
N ARG A 79 -21.43 -13.32 -8.69
CA ARG A 79 -22.00 -12.00 -9.03
C ARG A 79 -22.59 -11.33 -7.79
N GLY A 80 -23.32 -12.09 -6.97
CA GLY A 80 -23.94 -11.54 -5.76
C GLY A 80 -22.90 -11.12 -4.70
N ILE A 81 -21.73 -11.77 -4.63
CA ILE A 81 -20.63 -11.30 -3.78
C ILE A 81 -20.00 -10.00 -4.35
N ASP A 82 -19.88 -9.88 -5.69
CA ASP A 82 -19.30 -8.69 -6.31
C ASP A 82 -20.22 -7.47 -6.22
N ASP A 83 -21.53 -7.63 -6.29
CA ASP A 83 -22.51 -6.56 -6.18
C ASP A 83 -23.05 -6.33 -4.75
N GLY A 84 -22.66 -7.20 -3.80
CA GLY A 84 -23.01 -7.09 -2.39
C GLY A 84 -24.43 -7.58 -2.05
N SER A 85 -25.10 -8.31 -2.93
CA SER A 85 -26.43 -8.88 -2.67
C SER A 85 -26.40 -10.14 -1.80
N ILE A 86 -25.27 -10.87 -1.78
CA ILE A 86 -25.04 -12.04 -0.92
C ILE A 86 -24.65 -11.58 0.49
N LEU A 87 -25.50 -11.90 1.47
CA LEU A 87 -25.29 -11.57 2.89
C LEU A 87 -24.36 -12.54 3.63
N ASP A 88 -24.06 -13.70 3.04
CA ASP A 88 -23.17 -14.69 3.64
C ASP A 88 -21.67 -14.32 3.54
N VAL A 89 -21.34 -13.26 2.81
CA VAL A 89 -19.98 -12.69 2.76
C VAL A 89 -20.02 -11.27 3.30
N VAL A 90 -19.52 -11.10 4.51
CA VAL A 90 -19.52 -9.83 5.25
C VAL A 90 -18.13 -9.22 5.22
N GLU A 91 -18.02 -7.99 4.72
CA GLU A 91 -16.78 -7.20 4.78
C GLU A 91 -16.93 -6.10 5.82
N MET A 92 -16.03 -6.08 6.79
CA MET A 92 -16.01 -5.10 7.87
C MET A 92 -14.63 -4.42 7.91
N ASP A 93 -14.64 -3.09 7.96
CA ASP A 93 -13.45 -2.30 8.24
C ASP A 93 -13.37 -2.06 9.76
N ALA A 94 -12.35 -2.62 10.40
CA ALA A 94 -12.14 -2.46 11.83
C ALA A 94 -11.76 -1.03 12.25
N ALA A 95 -11.34 -0.17 11.33
CA ALA A 95 -11.12 1.24 11.64
C ALA A 95 -12.45 1.96 11.94
N SER A 96 -13.53 1.55 11.29
CA SER A 96 -14.88 2.12 11.49
C SER A 96 -15.72 1.33 12.50
N ASN A 97 -15.41 0.04 12.72
CA ASN A 97 -16.18 -0.89 13.57
C ASN A 97 -15.23 -1.60 14.53
N ASN A 98 -14.68 -0.89 15.51
CA ASN A 98 -13.65 -1.40 16.42
C ASN A 98 -14.17 -1.82 17.80
N GLY A 99 -15.46 -1.66 18.03
CA GLY A 99 -16.10 -1.90 19.30
C GLY A 99 -16.30 -3.38 19.62
N VAL A 100 -16.42 -3.69 20.92
CA VAL A 100 -16.73 -5.05 21.37
C VAL A 100 -18.12 -5.50 20.94
N ASP A 101 -19.07 -4.57 20.84
CA ASP A 101 -20.45 -4.88 20.47
C ASP A 101 -20.59 -5.19 18.98
N ASP A 102 -19.78 -4.57 18.12
CA ASP A 102 -19.71 -4.91 16.69
C ASP A 102 -19.26 -6.38 16.51
N ILE A 103 -18.21 -6.78 17.22
CA ILE A 103 -17.68 -8.15 17.17
C ILE A 103 -18.62 -9.16 17.86
N ARG A 104 -19.34 -8.75 18.91
CA ARG A 104 -20.36 -9.61 19.53
C ARG A 104 -21.52 -9.85 18.57
N GLY A 105 -22.01 -8.83 17.89
CA GLY A 105 -23.02 -8.96 16.85
C GLY A 105 -22.60 -9.93 15.76
N LEU A 106 -21.38 -9.75 15.23
CA LEU A 106 -20.80 -10.65 14.25
C LEU A 106 -20.71 -12.09 14.78
N ARG A 107 -20.25 -12.29 16.02
CA ARG A 107 -20.18 -13.61 16.66
C ARG A 107 -21.56 -14.26 16.77
N ASP A 108 -22.56 -13.52 17.20
CA ASP A 108 -23.93 -14.05 17.37
C ASP A 108 -24.53 -14.45 16.01
N GLU A 109 -24.15 -13.77 14.93
CA GLU A 109 -24.50 -14.16 13.56
C GLU A 109 -23.80 -15.45 13.08
N THR A 110 -22.63 -15.82 13.64
CA THR A 110 -21.94 -17.05 13.26
C THR A 110 -22.72 -18.31 13.66
N ALA A 111 -23.65 -18.22 14.58
CA ALA A 111 -24.50 -19.33 14.99
C ALA A 111 -25.50 -19.77 13.90
N TYR A 112 -25.81 -18.88 12.94
CA TYR A 112 -26.74 -19.16 11.85
C TYR A 112 -25.99 -19.70 10.63
N THR A 113 -26.54 -20.75 10.03
CA THR A 113 -26.02 -21.32 8.77
C THR A 113 -26.14 -20.32 7.62
N PRO A 114 -25.26 -20.40 6.60
CA PRO A 114 -25.39 -19.59 5.39
C PRO A 114 -26.75 -19.76 4.71
N SER A 115 -27.25 -18.68 4.11
CA SER A 115 -28.52 -18.67 3.40
C SER A 115 -28.41 -19.22 1.98
N GLU A 116 -27.36 -18.85 1.25
CA GLU A 116 -27.15 -19.14 -0.17
C GLU A 116 -25.80 -19.78 -0.45
N CYS A 117 -24.80 -19.50 0.38
CA CYS A 117 -23.44 -19.95 0.23
C CYS A 117 -23.16 -21.28 0.93
N ARG A 118 -22.04 -21.91 0.58
CA ARG A 118 -21.51 -23.06 1.31
C ARG A 118 -20.89 -22.64 2.67
N TYR A 119 -20.21 -21.50 2.67
CA TYR A 119 -19.54 -20.93 3.83
C TYR A 119 -19.99 -19.50 4.07
N LYS A 120 -20.17 -19.14 5.33
CA LYS A 120 -20.31 -17.76 5.77
C LYS A 120 -18.91 -17.20 5.99
N VAL A 121 -18.57 -16.15 5.26
CA VAL A 121 -17.20 -15.60 5.24
C VAL A 121 -17.18 -14.20 5.83
N TYR A 122 -16.38 -13.99 6.85
CA TYR A 122 -16.17 -12.68 7.47
C TYR A 122 -14.79 -12.16 7.12
N ILE A 123 -14.75 -11.07 6.37
CA ILE A 123 -13.52 -10.35 6.00
C ILE A 123 -13.41 -9.14 6.92
N ILE A 124 -12.42 -9.15 7.82
CA ILE A 124 -12.15 -8.04 8.74
C ILE A 124 -10.87 -7.36 8.28
N ASP A 125 -11.03 -6.18 7.67
CA ASP A 125 -9.89 -5.39 7.20
C ASP A 125 -9.36 -4.49 8.32
N GLU A 126 -8.06 -4.21 8.30
CA GLU A 126 -7.28 -3.47 9.31
C GLU A 126 -7.57 -3.95 10.74
N VAL A 127 -7.58 -5.28 10.92
CA VAL A 127 -7.95 -5.93 12.18
C VAL A 127 -7.18 -5.43 13.41
N HIS A 128 -5.97 -4.88 13.21
CA HIS A 128 -5.16 -4.27 14.28
C HIS A 128 -5.83 -3.04 14.94
N MET A 129 -6.87 -2.49 14.33
CA MET A 129 -7.64 -1.36 14.89
C MET A 129 -8.69 -1.80 15.92
N LEU A 130 -8.96 -3.10 16.05
CA LEU A 130 -9.89 -3.62 17.04
C LEU A 130 -9.42 -3.33 18.47
N SER A 131 -10.37 -3.01 19.35
CA SER A 131 -10.09 -2.89 20.78
C SER A 131 -9.69 -4.25 21.40
N THR A 132 -8.96 -4.23 22.49
CA THR A 132 -8.60 -5.46 23.23
C THR A 132 -9.84 -6.28 23.61
N ALA A 133 -10.94 -5.64 23.98
CA ALA A 133 -12.20 -6.30 24.30
C ALA A 133 -12.82 -6.97 23.07
N ALA A 134 -12.71 -6.33 21.88
CA ALA A 134 -13.17 -6.89 20.61
C ALA A 134 -12.34 -8.11 20.19
N PHE A 135 -11.01 -8.08 20.33
CA PHE A 135 -10.14 -9.24 20.13
C PHE A 135 -10.53 -10.41 21.02
N ASN A 136 -10.77 -10.16 22.32
CA ASN A 136 -11.20 -11.20 23.25
C ASN A 136 -12.58 -11.80 22.90
N ALA A 137 -13.48 -11.00 22.33
CA ALA A 137 -14.77 -11.51 21.85
C ALA A 137 -14.59 -12.43 20.62
N LEU A 138 -13.68 -12.05 19.68
CA LEU A 138 -13.37 -12.82 18.48
C LEU A 138 -12.69 -14.15 18.80
N LEU A 139 -11.80 -14.19 19.82
CA LEU A 139 -11.05 -15.39 20.22
C LEU A 139 -11.94 -16.60 20.46
N LYS A 140 -13.10 -16.41 21.13
CA LYS A 140 -14.02 -17.51 21.42
C LYS A 140 -14.50 -18.24 20.16
N THR A 141 -14.78 -17.49 19.10
CA THR A 141 -15.22 -18.08 17.82
C THR A 141 -14.06 -18.68 17.04
N LEU A 142 -12.85 -18.13 17.17
CA LEU A 142 -11.66 -18.69 16.54
C LEU A 142 -11.19 -20.00 17.21
N GLU A 143 -11.47 -20.19 18.51
CA GLU A 143 -11.17 -21.43 19.25
C GLU A 143 -12.12 -22.57 18.91
N GLU A 144 -13.41 -22.28 18.80
CA GLU A 144 -14.46 -23.24 18.49
C GLU A 144 -15.30 -22.75 17.27
N PRO A 145 -14.68 -22.70 16.07
CA PRO A 145 -15.36 -22.16 14.90
C PRO A 145 -16.48 -23.10 14.41
N PRO A 146 -17.66 -22.58 14.07
CA PRO A 146 -18.67 -23.39 13.38
C PRO A 146 -18.11 -23.86 12.03
N ALA A 147 -18.42 -25.09 11.63
CA ALA A 147 -17.87 -25.72 10.43
C ALA A 147 -18.17 -24.95 9.11
N HIS A 148 -19.19 -24.11 9.13
CA HIS A 148 -19.61 -23.30 7.98
C HIS A 148 -19.07 -21.88 8.00
N VAL A 149 -18.18 -21.50 8.94
CA VAL A 149 -17.68 -20.14 9.09
C VAL A 149 -16.20 -20.06 8.72
N ILE A 150 -15.84 -19.04 7.97
CA ILE A 150 -14.45 -18.72 7.63
C ILE A 150 -14.19 -17.27 8.01
N PHE A 151 -13.10 -17.03 8.75
CA PHE A 151 -12.60 -15.69 9.05
C PHE A 151 -11.38 -15.38 8.17
N ILE A 152 -11.36 -14.19 7.58
CA ILE A 152 -10.22 -13.65 6.86
C ILE A 152 -9.88 -12.29 7.48
N LEU A 153 -8.82 -12.27 8.27
CA LEU A 153 -8.32 -11.08 8.93
C LEU A 153 -7.24 -10.45 8.06
N ALA A 154 -7.32 -9.16 7.79
CA ALA A 154 -6.29 -8.45 7.07
C ALA A 154 -5.68 -7.34 7.94
N THR A 155 -4.36 -7.14 7.86
CA THR A 155 -3.66 -6.11 8.65
C THR A 155 -2.45 -5.56 7.92
N THR A 156 -2.19 -4.28 8.15
CA THR A 156 -0.92 -3.64 7.77
C THR A 156 0.10 -3.67 8.92
N GLU A 157 -0.34 -3.91 10.17
CA GLU A 157 0.50 -3.87 11.38
C GLU A 157 0.35 -5.14 12.20
N ILE A 158 1.04 -6.21 11.79
CA ILE A 158 0.98 -7.51 12.47
C ILE A 158 1.41 -7.45 13.93
N GLN A 159 2.35 -6.57 14.27
CA GLN A 159 2.87 -6.39 15.63
C GLN A 159 1.83 -5.90 16.63
N LYS A 160 0.71 -5.34 16.16
CA LYS A 160 -0.42 -4.92 17.00
C LYS A 160 -1.47 -6.01 17.20
N VAL A 161 -1.39 -7.12 16.45
CA VAL A 161 -2.32 -8.24 16.57
C VAL A 161 -1.86 -9.18 17.70
N PRO A 162 -2.72 -9.54 18.68
CA PRO A 162 -2.35 -10.43 19.77
C PRO A 162 -1.87 -11.80 19.29
N GLU A 163 -0.86 -12.37 19.97
CA GLU A 163 -0.33 -13.71 19.67
C GLU A 163 -1.38 -14.81 19.76
N THR A 164 -2.37 -14.63 20.62
CA THR A 164 -3.51 -15.54 20.77
C THR A 164 -4.37 -15.64 19.50
N ILE A 165 -4.47 -14.58 18.71
CA ILE A 165 -5.11 -14.56 17.39
C ILE A 165 -4.15 -15.18 16.36
N LEU A 166 -2.87 -14.76 16.36
CA LEU A 166 -1.86 -15.23 15.41
C LEU A 166 -1.72 -16.76 15.42
N SER A 167 -1.75 -17.39 16.61
CA SER A 167 -1.60 -18.84 16.77
C SER A 167 -2.78 -19.66 16.23
N ARG A 168 -3.93 -19.04 15.94
CA ARG A 168 -5.16 -19.70 15.47
C ARG A 168 -5.46 -19.44 14.00
N CYS A 169 -4.66 -18.58 13.34
CA CYS A 169 -4.86 -18.21 11.93
C CYS A 169 -3.75 -18.78 11.05
N GLN A 170 -4.11 -19.20 9.86
CA GLN A 170 -3.13 -19.46 8.80
C GLN A 170 -2.63 -18.12 8.25
N ARG A 171 -1.35 -17.84 8.45
CA ARG A 171 -0.73 -16.58 8.07
C ARG A 171 -0.25 -16.61 6.62
N TYR A 172 -0.55 -15.52 5.89
CA TYR A 172 -0.10 -15.25 4.53
C TYR A 172 0.47 -13.84 4.44
N ASP A 173 1.73 -13.76 4.06
CA ASP A 173 2.45 -12.49 3.95
C ASP A 173 2.39 -11.97 2.50
N PHE A 174 1.86 -10.77 2.34
CA PHE A 174 1.80 -10.04 1.07
C PHE A 174 3.02 -9.13 0.96
N ALA A 175 3.92 -9.48 0.07
CA ALA A 175 5.13 -8.70 -0.18
C ALA A 175 4.82 -7.41 -0.95
N ARG A 176 5.73 -6.42 -0.85
CA ARG A 176 5.73 -5.28 -1.76
C ARG A 176 5.90 -5.78 -3.18
N ILE A 177 5.14 -5.20 -4.10
CA ILE A 177 5.24 -5.53 -5.52
C ILE A 177 6.47 -4.84 -6.08
N VAL A 178 7.28 -5.56 -6.85
CA VAL A 178 8.46 -4.97 -7.47
C VAL A 178 8.06 -3.93 -8.51
N PRO A 179 8.86 -2.84 -8.67
CA PRO A 179 8.50 -1.74 -9.57
C PRO A 179 8.22 -2.18 -11.01
N GLU A 180 8.94 -3.18 -11.51
CA GLU A 180 8.79 -3.68 -12.88
C GLU A 180 7.42 -4.32 -13.11
N ASP A 181 6.89 -5.04 -12.12
CA ASP A 181 5.56 -5.66 -12.22
C ASP A 181 4.46 -4.60 -12.12
N ILE A 182 4.66 -3.57 -11.30
CA ILE A 182 3.74 -2.42 -11.23
C ILE A 182 3.72 -1.69 -12.57
N ALA A 183 4.89 -1.33 -13.12
CA ALA A 183 5.00 -0.60 -14.38
C ALA A 183 4.31 -1.37 -15.50
N ARG A 184 4.59 -2.67 -15.63
CA ARG A 184 3.95 -3.54 -16.64
C ARG A 184 2.42 -3.57 -16.49
N ARG A 185 1.92 -3.66 -15.25
CA ARG A 185 0.46 -3.67 -15.01
C ARG A 185 -0.19 -2.32 -15.30
N VAL A 186 0.47 -1.23 -14.97
CA VAL A 186 0.01 0.13 -15.23
C VAL A 186 -0.01 0.41 -16.73
N GLU A 187 1.01 0.01 -17.49
CA GLU A 187 1.06 0.11 -18.96
C GLU A 187 -0.09 -0.68 -19.61
N TYR A 188 -0.31 -1.92 -19.16
CA TYR A 188 -1.43 -2.73 -19.65
C TYR A 188 -2.77 -2.02 -19.44
N ILE A 189 -3.01 -1.52 -18.23
CA ILE A 189 -4.27 -0.83 -17.88
C ILE A 189 -4.41 0.47 -18.66
N ALA A 190 -3.33 1.23 -18.83
CA ALA A 190 -3.34 2.46 -19.65
C ALA A 190 -3.74 2.16 -21.09
N GLY A 191 -3.23 1.08 -21.69
CA GLY A 191 -3.61 0.63 -23.02
C GLY A 191 -5.10 0.31 -23.14
N GLU A 192 -5.64 -0.45 -22.20
CA GLU A 192 -7.07 -0.81 -22.15
C GLU A 192 -7.99 0.42 -21.93
N GLU A 193 -7.50 1.42 -21.22
CA GLU A 193 -8.21 2.70 -21.00
C GLU A 193 -7.96 3.73 -22.13
N HIS A 194 -7.25 3.35 -23.21
CA HIS A 194 -6.89 4.22 -24.33
C HIS A 194 -6.07 5.45 -23.92
N LEU A 195 -5.26 5.32 -22.87
CA LEU A 195 -4.33 6.34 -22.41
C LEU A 195 -2.96 6.12 -23.08
N GLN A 196 -2.31 7.21 -23.46
CA GLN A 196 -0.95 7.18 -24.00
C GLN A 196 0.04 7.40 -22.86
N LEU A 197 0.45 6.31 -22.23
CA LEU A 197 1.44 6.33 -21.14
C LEU A 197 2.82 6.02 -21.70
N THR A 198 3.81 6.89 -21.41
CA THR A 198 5.19 6.61 -21.77
C THR A 198 5.81 5.61 -20.79
N THR A 199 6.81 4.82 -21.24
CA THR A 199 7.53 3.88 -20.37
C THR A 199 8.17 4.59 -19.16
N GLU A 200 8.77 5.78 -19.37
CA GLU A 200 9.31 6.60 -18.30
C GLU A 200 8.25 7.04 -17.28
N GLY A 201 7.03 7.37 -17.78
CA GLY A 201 5.88 7.68 -16.94
C GLY A 201 5.45 6.48 -16.09
N ALA A 202 5.37 5.28 -16.68
CA ALA A 202 5.03 4.05 -15.98
C ALA A 202 6.06 3.67 -14.90
N GLU A 203 7.35 3.79 -15.22
CA GLU A 203 8.44 3.58 -14.27
C GLU A 203 8.39 4.58 -13.11
N LEU A 204 8.07 5.84 -13.39
CA LEU A 204 7.94 6.85 -12.34
C LEU A 204 6.74 6.56 -11.44
N ILE A 205 5.58 6.21 -12.00
CA ILE A 205 4.40 5.78 -11.24
C ILE A 205 4.75 4.59 -10.34
N SER A 206 5.45 3.59 -10.86
CA SER A 206 5.82 2.39 -10.10
C SER A 206 6.73 2.69 -8.91
N ARG A 207 7.70 3.60 -9.10
CA ARG A 207 8.58 4.06 -8.01
C ARG A 207 7.81 4.83 -6.93
N LEU A 208 6.92 5.73 -7.34
CA LEU A 208 6.12 6.54 -6.41
C LEU A 208 5.11 5.70 -5.61
N ALA A 209 4.64 4.61 -6.19
CA ALA A 209 3.71 3.69 -5.56
C ALA A 209 4.33 2.81 -4.46
N ASP A 210 5.66 2.75 -4.36
CA ASP A 210 6.42 2.06 -3.31
C ASP A 210 5.90 0.63 -3.00
N GLY A 211 5.63 -0.14 -4.06
CA GLY A 211 5.15 -1.51 -3.95
C GLY A 211 3.65 -1.69 -3.76
N ALA A 212 2.85 -0.62 -3.85
CA ALA A 212 1.39 -0.62 -3.68
C ALA A 212 0.65 -0.41 -5.02
N MET A 213 0.05 -1.45 -5.59
CA MET A 213 -0.69 -1.37 -6.85
C MET A 213 -1.86 -0.37 -6.79
N ARG A 214 -2.52 -0.26 -5.64
CA ARG A 214 -3.64 0.69 -5.46
C ARG A 214 -3.18 2.13 -5.63
N ASP A 215 -2.01 2.47 -5.10
CA ASP A 215 -1.47 3.82 -5.16
C ASP A 215 -0.96 4.12 -6.58
N ALA A 216 -0.36 3.15 -7.27
CA ALA A 216 0.01 3.26 -8.67
C ALA A 216 -1.21 3.60 -9.55
N LEU A 217 -2.30 2.85 -9.39
CA LEU A 217 -3.53 3.10 -10.15
C LEU A 217 -4.22 4.41 -9.76
N SER A 218 -4.08 4.86 -8.53
CA SER A 218 -4.58 6.17 -8.10
C SER A 218 -3.80 7.32 -8.74
N ILE A 219 -2.47 7.20 -8.86
CA ILE A 219 -1.63 8.17 -9.57
C ILE A 219 -2.00 8.21 -11.05
N LEU A 220 -2.09 7.03 -11.69
CA LEU A 220 -2.51 6.95 -13.11
C LEU A 220 -3.87 7.61 -13.33
N ASP A 221 -4.82 7.35 -12.46
CA ASP A 221 -6.18 7.88 -12.50
C ASP A 221 -6.19 9.42 -12.40
N THR A 222 -5.38 9.97 -11.50
CA THR A 222 -5.21 11.41 -11.33
C THR A 222 -4.61 12.04 -12.59
N CYS A 223 -3.62 11.41 -13.23
CA CYS A 223 -3.03 11.85 -14.48
C CYS A 223 -4.05 11.81 -15.63
N ALA A 224 -4.81 10.73 -15.74
CA ALA A 224 -5.85 10.54 -16.73
C ALA A 224 -6.97 11.59 -16.64
N GLY A 225 -7.25 12.09 -15.44
CA GLY A 225 -8.20 13.18 -15.21
C GLY A 225 -7.79 14.52 -15.82
N VAL A 226 -6.50 14.68 -16.17
CA VAL A 226 -5.96 15.93 -16.73
C VAL A 226 -5.67 15.79 -18.22
N THR A 227 -5.11 14.68 -18.66
CA THR A 227 -4.72 14.44 -20.06
C THR A 227 -4.68 12.96 -20.38
N SER A 228 -4.92 12.63 -21.65
CA SER A 228 -4.74 11.27 -22.18
C SER A 228 -3.28 10.95 -22.55
N GLN A 229 -2.41 11.96 -22.64
CA GLN A 229 -0.97 11.80 -22.92
C GLN A 229 -0.20 11.96 -21.60
N ILE A 230 0.25 10.85 -21.05
CA ILE A 230 0.86 10.79 -19.72
C ILE A 230 2.35 10.46 -19.87
N ASP A 231 3.17 11.48 -19.73
CA ASP A 231 4.63 11.36 -19.64
C ASP A 231 5.11 11.54 -18.18
N ALA A 232 6.41 11.41 -17.96
CA ALA A 232 7.01 11.58 -16.64
C ALA A 232 6.78 13.00 -16.06
N SER A 233 6.62 14.04 -16.92
CA SER A 233 6.38 15.41 -16.47
C SER A 233 4.98 15.57 -15.89
N VAL A 234 3.98 14.99 -16.56
CA VAL A 234 2.59 14.95 -16.08
C VAL A 234 2.51 14.17 -14.77
N VAL A 235 3.18 13.02 -14.68
CA VAL A 235 3.21 12.22 -13.45
C VAL A 235 3.80 13.00 -12.28
N ARG A 236 4.97 13.64 -12.46
CA ARG A 236 5.58 14.50 -11.42
C ARG A 236 4.63 15.57 -10.94
N LYS A 237 3.99 16.28 -11.88
CA LYS A 237 3.06 17.36 -11.56
C LYS A 237 1.83 16.87 -10.79
N MET A 238 1.24 15.76 -11.22
CA MET A 238 0.01 15.23 -10.61
C MET A 238 0.25 14.50 -9.30
N ALA A 239 1.37 13.79 -9.17
CA ALA A 239 1.76 13.14 -7.91
C ALA A 239 2.28 14.13 -6.86
N GLY A 240 2.35 15.43 -7.17
CA GLY A 240 2.92 16.44 -6.27
C GLY A 240 4.40 16.18 -5.98
N VAL A 241 5.09 15.48 -6.90
CA VAL A 241 6.53 15.34 -6.84
C VAL A 241 7.11 16.67 -7.29
N THR A 242 7.34 17.52 -6.33
CA THR A 242 8.04 18.78 -6.53
C THR A 242 9.37 18.45 -7.19
N ASP A 243 9.75 19.23 -8.18
CA ASP A 243 11.10 19.17 -8.74
C ASP A 243 12.10 19.31 -7.58
N ARG A 244 12.72 18.19 -7.19
CA ARG A 244 13.63 18.15 -6.03
C ARG A 244 14.95 18.92 -6.27
N SER A 245 15.06 19.62 -7.40
CA SER A 245 16.22 20.47 -7.69
C SER A 245 16.46 21.53 -6.60
N TYR A 246 15.39 21.96 -5.92
CA TYR A 246 15.53 22.86 -4.79
C TYR A 246 16.32 22.27 -3.62
N LEU A 247 16.26 20.95 -3.38
CA LEU A 247 17.05 20.28 -2.33
C LEU A 247 18.55 20.42 -2.63
N PHE A 248 18.94 20.22 -3.89
CA PHE A 248 20.33 20.43 -4.33
C PHE A 248 20.72 21.89 -4.25
N ARG A 249 19.83 22.83 -4.62
CA ARG A 249 20.11 24.27 -4.49
C ARG A 249 20.32 24.69 -3.03
N ILE A 250 19.50 24.17 -2.11
CA ILE A 250 19.64 24.44 -0.68
C ILE A 250 20.96 23.84 -0.15
N SER A 251 21.25 22.57 -0.45
CA SER A 251 22.47 21.92 0.03
C SER A 251 23.75 22.55 -0.57
N ASP A 252 23.71 22.97 -1.84
CA ASP A 252 24.81 23.69 -2.48
C ASP A 252 25.05 25.07 -1.83
N ALA A 253 23.98 25.81 -1.56
CA ALA A 253 24.06 27.11 -0.87
C ALA A 253 24.63 26.95 0.56
N ILE A 254 24.20 25.91 1.29
CA ILE A 254 24.75 25.60 2.62
C ILE A 254 26.21 25.22 2.54
N ALA A 255 26.64 24.40 1.58
CA ALA A 255 28.00 24.00 1.35
C ALA A 255 28.88 25.22 0.99
N ALA A 256 28.36 26.17 0.24
CA ALA A 256 29.00 27.43 -0.09
C ALA A 256 28.98 28.48 1.03
N GLN A 257 28.37 28.16 2.21
CA GLN A 257 28.13 29.08 3.32
C GLN A 257 27.29 30.31 2.94
N ASP A 258 26.45 30.22 1.88
CA ASP A 258 25.54 31.24 1.41
C ASP A 258 24.16 31.05 2.04
N GLY A 259 24.03 31.54 3.27
CA GLY A 259 22.76 31.47 4.01
C GLY A 259 21.63 32.31 3.35
N ALA A 260 21.99 33.39 2.64
CA ALA A 260 21.00 34.24 1.99
C ALA A 260 20.29 33.48 0.84
N THR A 261 21.05 32.80 -0.01
CA THR A 261 20.49 31.97 -1.10
C THR A 261 19.69 30.79 -0.54
N ALA A 262 20.16 30.12 0.53
CA ALA A 262 19.40 29.03 1.15
C ALA A 262 18.04 29.50 1.67
N LEU A 263 17.99 30.64 2.39
CA LEU A 263 16.75 31.21 2.91
C LEU A 263 15.83 31.71 1.78
N ALA A 264 16.39 32.30 0.72
CA ALA A 264 15.60 32.72 -0.44
C ALA A 264 14.91 31.52 -1.13
N CYS A 265 15.61 30.38 -1.27
CA CYS A 265 15.03 29.14 -1.78
C CYS A 265 13.85 28.66 -0.92
N LEU A 266 13.99 28.67 0.41
CA LEU A 266 12.92 28.30 1.34
C LEU A 266 11.73 29.28 1.25
N ALA A 267 11.97 30.58 1.17
CA ALA A 267 10.94 31.58 1.02
C ALA A 267 10.15 31.41 -0.29
N GLN A 268 10.84 31.11 -1.39
CA GLN A 268 10.22 30.84 -2.69
C GLN A 268 9.28 29.61 -2.65
N LEU A 269 9.71 28.53 -2.00
CA LEU A 269 8.90 27.32 -1.83
C LEU A 269 7.61 27.58 -1.04
N ARG A 270 7.70 28.42 0.03
CA ARG A 270 6.50 28.79 0.79
C ARG A 270 5.49 29.62 0.01
N GLN A 271 5.94 30.39 -0.99
CA GLN A 271 5.05 31.24 -1.78
C GLN A 271 4.41 30.51 -2.97
N GLN A 272 5.10 29.54 -3.57
CA GLN A 272 4.64 28.85 -4.78
C GLN A 272 3.78 27.61 -4.51
N ASP A 273 4.08 26.89 -3.43
CA ASP A 273 3.34 25.71 -3.02
C ASP A 273 3.08 25.80 -1.52
N SER A 274 1.90 25.46 -1.05
CA SER A 274 1.61 25.32 0.38
C SER A 274 2.43 24.18 0.99
N VAL A 275 3.76 24.31 0.98
CA VAL A 275 4.69 23.26 1.41
C VAL A 275 4.63 23.21 2.94
N ASP A 276 4.24 22.04 3.43
CA ASP A 276 4.35 21.70 4.85
C ASP A 276 5.82 21.68 5.27
N ILE A 277 6.19 22.53 6.22
CA ILE A 277 7.57 22.66 6.73
C ILE A 277 8.08 21.33 7.28
N LYS A 278 7.22 20.54 7.91
CA LYS A 278 7.57 19.22 8.42
C LYS A 278 7.96 18.28 7.29
N ARG A 279 7.16 18.23 6.22
CA ARG A 279 7.45 17.43 5.02
C ARG A 279 8.77 17.88 4.36
N LEU A 280 8.99 19.20 4.23
CA LEU A 280 10.23 19.73 3.67
C LEU A 280 11.45 19.31 4.49
N THR A 281 11.32 19.31 5.82
CA THR A 281 12.40 18.89 6.72
C THR A 281 12.71 17.40 6.55
N ASP A 282 11.68 16.54 6.44
CA ASP A 282 11.85 15.11 6.15
C ASP A 282 12.53 14.88 4.79
N GLU A 283 12.14 15.64 3.76
CA GLU A 283 12.77 15.57 2.43
C GLU A 283 14.24 16.00 2.46
N LEU A 284 14.60 17.04 3.23
CA LEU A 284 15.99 17.45 3.42
C LEU A 284 16.80 16.41 4.19
N ILE A 285 16.26 15.75 5.19
CA ILE A 285 16.91 14.64 5.90
C ILE A 285 17.21 13.50 4.93
N ALA A 286 16.21 13.10 4.12
CA ALA A 286 16.38 12.05 3.11
C ALA A 286 17.44 12.44 2.07
N HIS A 287 17.47 13.70 1.63
CA HIS A 287 18.45 14.25 0.69
C HIS A 287 19.88 14.18 1.25
N TYR A 288 20.11 14.66 2.48
CA TYR A 288 21.42 14.58 3.11
C TYR A 288 21.85 13.14 3.39
N ARG A 289 20.91 12.24 3.69
CA ARG A 289 21.19 10.81 3.79
C ARG A 289 21.67 10.23 2.45
N ALA A 290 21.03 10.59 1.34
CA ALA A 290 21.44 10.18 0.01
C ALA A 290 22.84 10.72 -0.35
N LEU A 291 23.15 12.00 -0.06
CA LEU A 291 24.50 12.58 -0.22
C LEU A 291 25.55 11.83 0.61
N MET A 292 25.23 11.47 1.85
CA MET A 292 26.11 10.70 2.72
C MET A 292 26.38 9.30 2.15
N LEU A 293 25.33 8.59 1.70
CA LEU A 293 25.47 7.26 1.10
C LEU A 293 26.30 7.30 -0.18
N ALA A 294 26.08 8.29 -1.04
CA ALA A 294 26.83 8.48 -2.27
C ALA A 294 28.34 8.75 -2.03
N ALA A 295 28.70 9.26 -0.85
CA ALA A 295 30.10 9.46 -0.44
C ALA A 295 30.79 8.17 0.06
N LEU A 296 30.05 7.05 0.23
CA LEU A 296 30.60 5.79 0.72
C LEU A 296 31.01 4.88 -0.44
N PRO A 297 32.08 4.09 -0.30
CA PRO A 297 32.38 3.03 -1.27
C PRO A 297 31.23 2.03 -1.36
N GLY A 298 30.70 1.82 -2.58
CA GLY A 298 29.54 0.94 -2.81
C GLY A 298 28.19 1.52 -2.36
N GLY A 299 28.15 2.76 -1.91
CA GLY A 299 26.92 3.41 -1.42
C GLY A 299 25.87 3.65 -2.51
N GLN A 300 26.24 3.60 -3.79
CA GLN A 300 25.31 3.66 -4.92
C GLN A 300 24.20 2.61 -4.81
N ALA A 301 24.52 1.38 -4.45
CA ALA A 301 23.56 0.30 -4.30
C ALA A 301 22.53 0.52 -3.17
N LEU A 302 22.78 1.49 -2.28
CA LEU A 302 21.91 1.86 -1.16
C LEU A 302 21.04 3.08 -1.48
N LEU A 303 21.21 3.71 -2.65
CA LEU A 303 20.38 4.81 -3.11
C LEU A 303 19.06 4.22 -3.65
N THR A 304 18.03 4.26 -2.84
CA THR A 304 16.70 3.77 -3.22
C THR A 304 15.71 4.93 -3.38
N GLY A 305 14.79 4.82 -4.35
CA GLY A 305 13.73 5.82 -4.54
C GLY A 305 14.17 7.12 -5.20
N VAL A 306 15.34 7.15 -5.85
CA VAL A 306 15.88 8.30 -6.61
C VAL A 306 15.80 8.03 -8.11
N SER A 307 15.63 9.09 -8.92
CA SER A 307 15.70 8.95 -10.38
C SER A 307 17.16 8.76 -10.85
N PRO A 308 17.40 8.19 -12.03
CA PRO A 308 18.78 8.07 -12.57
C PRO A 308 19.50 9.41 -12.67
N GLU A 309 18.79 10.49 -12.97
CA GLU A 309 19.31 11.85 -13.02
C GLU A 309 19.70 12.36 -11.62
N GLU A 310 18.83 12.12 -10.62
CA GLU A 310 19.12 12.45 -9.22
C GLU A 310 20.28 11.61 -8.69
N GLU A 311 20.35 10.32 -9.03
CA GLU A 311 21.44 9.42 -8.65
C GLU A 311 22.77 9.94 -9.17
N ALA A 312 22.83 10.35 -10.44
CA ALA A 312 24.04 10.95 -11.03
C ALA A 312 24.48 12.21 -10.27
N LEU A 313 23.53 13.07 -9.87
CA LEU A 313 23.79 14.26 -9.06
C LEU A 313 24.30 13.90 -7.67
N TYR A 314 23.71 12.89 -7.01
CA TYR A 314 24.16 12.42 -5.69
C TYR A 314 25.58 11.86 -5.76
N LEU A 315 25.89 11.04 -6.77
CA LEU A 315 27.23 10.48 -6.96
C LEU A 315 28.29 11.54 -7.27
N GLN A 316 27.90 12.62 -7.94
CA GLN A 316 28.76 13.75 -8.20
C GLN A 316 29.03 14.61 -6.95
N LYS A 317 27.97 14.95 -6.20
CA LYS A 317 28.00 15.93 -5.10
C LYS A 317 28.34 15.31 -3.74
N GLY A 318 27.97 14.07 -3.50
CA GLY A 318 28.21 13.38 -2.23
C GLY A 318 29.69 13.33 -1.83
N PRO A 319 30.57 12.84 -2.71
CA PRO A 319 32.02 12.82 -2.40
C PRO A 319 32.62 14.21 -2.13
N ALA A 320 32.14 15.25 -2.83
CA ALA A 320 32.61 16.63 -2.65
C ALA A 320 32.20 17.20 -1.26
N LEU A 321 31.02 16.86 -0.77
CA LEU A 321 30.52 17.29 0.54
C LEU A 321 31.14 16.50 1.71
N GLY A 322 31.58 15.26 1.44
CA GLY A 322 32.10 14.35 2.44
C GLY A 322 31.05 13.83 3.40
N GLN A 323 31.45 13.16 4.49
CA GLN A 323 30.52 12.51 5.41
C GLN A 323 30.11 13.39 6.60
N ARG A 324 30.95 14.33 7.02
CA ARG A 324 30.71 15.10 8.26
C ARG A 324 29.56 16.09 8.15
N GLU A 325 29.46 16.81 7.04
CA GLU A 325 28.40 17.81 6.84
C GLU A 325 27.02 17.20 6.70
N PRO A 326 26.80 16.12 5.92
CA PRO A 326 25.51 15.45 5.89
C PRO A 326 25.06 14.92 7.25
N ILE A 327 25.96 14.31 8.03
CA ILE A 327 25.64 13.81 9.39
C ILE A 327 25.19 14.96 10.30
N ARG A 328 25.93 16.09 10.25
CA ARG A 328 25.56 17.29 11.03
C ARG A 328 24.20 17.84 10.62
N ALA A 329 23.93 17.95 9.33
CA ALA A 329 22.66 18.43 8.80
C ALA A 329 21.50 17.52 9.22
N ILE A 330 21.62 16.20 9.07
CA ILE A 330 20.59 15.23 9.50
C ILE A 330 20.29 15.38 10.99
N ARG A 331 21.32 15.54 11.83
CA ARG A 331 21.12 15.71 13.28
C ARG A 331 20.38 17.01 13.62
N LEU A 332 20.75 18.13 12.98
CA LEU A 332 20.09 19.41 13.21
C LEU A 332 18.63 19.41 12.74
N LEU A 333 18.37 18.85 11.56
CA LEU A 333 17.03 18.72 11.01
C LEU A 333 16.16 17.75 11.84
N GLY A 334 16.74 16.65 12.34
CA GLY A 334 16.05 15.71 13.23
C GLY A 334 15.63 16.37 14.55
N ASN A 335 16.51 17.18 15.16
CA ASN A 335 16.16 17.97 16.34
C ASN A 335 15.03 18.98 16.03
N ALA A 336 15.08 19.64 14.86
CA ALA A 336 14.01 20.55 14.45
C ALA A 336 12.65 19.84 14.31
N LEU A 337 12.62 18.62 13.73
CA LEU A 337 11.40 17.80 13.66
C LEU A 337 10.84 17.47 15.05
N GLU A 338 11.68 17.10 15.99
CA GLU A 338 11.25 16.83 17.37
C GLU A 338 10.64 18.08 18.04
N HIS A 339 11.22 19.26 17.81
CA HIS A 339 10.67 20.52 18.30
C HIS A 339 9.31 20.85 17.68
N MET A 340 9.18 20.67 16.35
CA MET A 340 7.89 20.85 15.66
C MET A 340 6.82 19.86 16.17
N ALA A 341 7.19 18.61 16.47
CA ALA A 341 6.26 17.62 17.01
C ALA A 341 5.74 17.97 18.42
N ARG A 342 6.51 18.74 19.19
CA ARG A 342 6.14 19.22 20.55
C ARG A 342 5.33 20.51 20.53
N GLY A 343 4.95 21.03 19.35
CA GLY A 343 4.07 22.20 19.22
C GLY A 343 4.78 23.55 19.32
N SER A 344 6.07 23.61 19.13
CA SER A 344 6.80 24.88 18.98
C SER A 344 6.90 25.23 17.48
N ASP A 345 5.83 25.82 16.96
CA ASP A 345 5.84 26.50 15.66
C ASP A 345 6.61 27.83 15.79
N ASN A 346 7.94 27.77 15.68
CA ASN A 346 8.78 28.97 15.53
C ASN A 346 9.85 28.72 14.45
#